data_e564035a4c9ea2868a78c8a2b24171f3
#
_entry.id   e564035a4c9ea2868a78c8a2b24171f3
#
_cell.length_a   1.000
_cell.length_b   1.000
_cell.length_c   1.000
_cell.angle_alpha   90.00
_cell.angle_beta   90.00
_cell.angle_gamma   90.00
#
_symmetry.space_group_name_H-M   'P 1'
#
loop_
_entity.id
_entity.type
_entity.pdbx_description
1 polymer ?
#
loop_
_entity_poly.entity_id
_entity_poly.type
_entity_poly.pdbx_seq_one_letter_code
_entity_poly.pdbx_strand_id
1 'polypeptide(L)'
;MKVTLITVGKIKEKYLKDAIAEYSKRLGRYCKLEIIEVQDEKTPDQASETVEKQIRDKEAERILKYIRDDMYVITLEIGGKMLSSEELADKINSLGIQGKSHIAFVIGGSIGLGRKVLVRSDYALSFSRMTFPHQLMRVILLEQVYRGYRIINGEPYHK
;
A
#
# COMPACT_ATOMS: atom_id res chain seq x y z
N MET A 1 -16.33 0.39 -5.17
CA MET A 1 -15.11 0.11 -4.36
C MET A 1 -14.24 1.34 -4.29
N LYS A 2 -13.81 1.68 -3.12
CA LYS A 2 -12.84 2.75 -2.89
C LYS A 2 -11.51 2.14 -2.44
N VAL A 3 -10.41 2.61 -3.03
CA VAL A 3 -9.06 2.16 -2.68
C VAL A 3 -8.26 3.40 -2.26
N THR A 4 -7.71 3.36 -1.07
CA THR A 4 -6.81 4.40 -0.57
C THR A 4 -5.41 3.80 -0.44
N LEU A 5 -4.41 4.50 -0.98
CA LEU A 5 -3.01 4.16 -0.80
C LEU A 5 -2.38 5.20 0.12
N ILE A 6 -1.94 4.77 1.29
CA ILE A 6 -1.28 5.65 2.25
C ILE A 6 0.22 5.32 2.26
N THR A 7 1.04 6.31 1.98
CA THR A 7 2.49 6.15 1.85
C THR A 7 3.22 7.20 2.66
N VAL A 8 4.50 6.94 2.95
CA VAL A 8 5.37 7.84 3.70
C VAL A 8 6.38 8.50 2.75
N GLY A 9 6.41 9.83 2.77
CA GLY A 9 7.31 10.62 1.93
C GLY A 9 6.74 10.93 0.57
N LYS A 10 7.39 11.89 -0.11
CA LYS A 10 6.99 12.33 -1.45
C LYS A 10 7.84 11.66 -2.52
N ILE A 11 7.22 11.31 -3.63
CA ILE A 11 7.94 10.86 -4.81
C ILE A 11 8.58 12.07 -5.49
N LYS A 12 9.87 11.96 -5.80
CA LYS A 12 10.64 13.02 -6.45
C LYS A 12 10.95 12.73 -7.91
N GLU A 13 11.20 11.47 -8.25
CA GLU A 13 11.59 11.06 -9.59
C GLU A 13 10.41 11.15 -10.56
N LYS A 14 10.63 11.84 -11.68
CA LYS A 14 9.58 12.05 -12.69
C LYS A 14 9.06 10.73 -13.25
N TYR A 15 9.94 9.75 -13.49
CA TYR A 15 9.51 8.47 -14.07
C TYR A 15 8.57 7.69 -13.14
N LEU A 16 8.75 7.83 -11.82
CA LEU A 16 7.84 7.20 -10.84
C LEU A 16 6.51 7.96 -10.77
N LYS A 17 6.54 9.29 -10.80
CA LYS A 17 5.33 10.10 -10.86
C LYS A 17 4.50 9.77 -12.10
N ASP A 18 5.16 9.63 -13.24
CA ASP A 18 4.50 9.30 -14.50
C ASP A 18 3.88 7.90 -14.45
N ALA A 19 4.59 6.92 -13.88
CA ALA A 19 4.07 5.56 -13.73
C ALA A 19 2.86 5.53 -12.80
N ILE A 20 2.91 6.23 -11.67
CA ILE A 20 1.78 6.32 -10.74
C ILE A 20 0.58 6.98 -11.42
N ALA A 21 0.80 8.06 -12.17
CA ALA A 21 -0.26 8.74 -12.90
C ALA A 21 -0.92 7.81 -13.92
N GLU A 22 -0.13 7.00 -14.62
CA GLU A 22 -0.64 6.07 -15.63
C GLU A 22 -1.53 4.99 -14.98
N TYR A 23 -1.07 4.34 -13.91
CA TYR A 23 -1.87 3.30 -13.25
C TYR A 23 -3.07 3.90 -12.49
N SER A 24 -2.94 5.09 -11.95
CA SER A 24 -4.08 5.79 -11.33
C SER A 24 -5.18 6.06 -12.35
N LYS A 25 -4.80 6.48 -13.56
CA LYS A 25 -5.73 6.70 -14.66
C LYS A 25 -6.45 5.40 -15.03
N ARG A 26 -5.70 4.31 -15.19
CA ARG A 26 -6.29 2.99 -15.53
C ARG A 26 -7.23 2.49 -14.43
N LEU A 27 -6.86 2.69 -13.17
CA LEU A 27 -7.67 2.26 -12.03
C LEU A 27 -8.97 3.05 -11.90
N GLY A 28 -9.02 4.28 -12.39
CA GLY A 28 -10.22 5.12 -12.34
C GLY A 28 -11.44 4.49 -12.98
N ARG A 29 -11.26 3.54 -13.87
CA ARG A 29 -12.35 2.79 -14.50
C ARG A 29 -12.98 1.77 -13.54
N TYR A 30 -12.24 1.29 -12.53
CA TYR A 30 -12.65 0.18 -11.68
C TYR A 30 -12.96 0.58 -10.25
N CYS A 31 -12.32 1.61 -9.75
CA CYS A 31 -12.47 2.03 -8.37
C CYS A 31 -12.22 3.52 -8.22
N LYS A 32 -12.64 4.05 -7.08
CA LYS A 32 -12.27 5.41 -6.68
C LYS A 32 -10.93 5.31 -5.93
N LEU A 33 -9.86 5.78 -6.55
CA LEU A 33 -8.52 5.73 -5.97
C LEU A 33 -8.17 7.06 -5.32
N GLU A 34 -7.65 7.00 -4.12
CA GLU A 34 -7.06 8.14 -3.41
C GLU A 34 -5.66 7.77 -2.96
N ILE A 35 -4.68 8.63 -3.23
CA ILE A 35 -3.30 8.45 -2.77
C ILE A 35 -2.98 9.53 -1.76
N ILE A 36 -2.54 9.12 -0.57
CA ILE A 36 -2.19 10.02 0.52
C ILE A 36 -0.72 9.83 0.85
N GLU A 37 0.07 10.90 0.73
CA GLU A 37 1.47 10.91 1.14
C GLU A 37 1.57 11.63 2.46
N VAL A 38 1.96 10.91 3.53
CA VAL A 38 2.23 11.54 4.81
C VAL A 38 3.70 11.93 4.86
N GLN A 39 4.02 12.95 5.66
CA GLN A 39 5.37 13.43 5.80
C GLN A 39 6.26 12.37 6.45
N ASP A 40 7.43 12.14 5.88
CA ASP A 40 8.45 11.26 6.46
C ASP A 40 9.26 12.01 7.53
N GLU A 41 9.85 11.21 8.42
CA GLU A 41 10.87 11.70 9.35
C GLU A 41 12.25 11.39 8.78
N LYS A 42 13.17 12.36 8.90
CA LYS A 42 14.53 12.12 8.47
C LYS A 42 15.22 11.11 9.38
N THR A 43 15.73 10.04 8.78
CA THR A 43 16.48 9.02 9.52
C THR A 43 17.98 9.36 9.48
N PRO A 44 18.62 9.63 10.63
CA PRO A 44 20.06 9.86 10.67
C PRO A 44 20.84 8.61 10.24
N ASP A 45 22.00 8.80 9.63
CA ASP A 45 22.91 7.71 9.35
C ASP A 45 23.30 7.01 10.66
N GLN A 46 23.34 5.67 10.65
CA GLN A 46 23.67 4.85 11.83
C GLN A 46 22.77 5.15 13.03
N ALA A 47 21.48 5.45 12.76
CA ALA A 47 20.52 5.66 13.84
C ALA A 47 20.40 4.40 14.72
N SER A 48 20.27 4.61 16.03
CA SER A 48 20.02 3.52 16.97
C SER A 48 18.63 2.94 16.75
N GLU A 49 18.40 1.72 17.23
CA GLU A 49 17.09 1.09 17.19
C GLU A 49 16.02 1.93 17.91
N THR A 50 16.39 2.57 19.01
CA THR A 50 15.50 3.47 19.75
C THR A 50 15.07 4.65 18.89
N VAL A 51 16.01 5.28 18.18
CA VAL A 51 15.71 6.41 17.29
C VAL A 51 14.84 5.97 16.12
N GLU A 52 15.15 4.82 15.51
CA GLU A 52 14.35 4.28 14.42
C GLU A 52 12.93 3.99 14.87
N LYS A 53 12.77 3.43 16.07
CA LYS A 53 11.43 3.19 16.64
C LYS A 53 10.65 4.49 16.82
N GLN A 54 11.29 5.53 17.33
CA GLN A 54 10.65 6.85 17.48
C GLN A 54 10.19 7.41 16.14
N ILE A 55 11.01 7.25 15.10
CA ILE A 55 10.67 7.69 13.75
C ILE A 55 9.45 6.91 13.22
N ARG A 56 9.48 5.59 13.35
CA ARG A 56 8.34 4.75 12.93
C ARG A 56 7.05 5.13 13.67
N ASP A 57 7.15 5.41 14.96
CA ASP A 57 5.99 5.79 15.77
C ASP A 57 5.41 7.12 15.34
N LYS A 58 6.24 8.11 15.02
CA LYS A 58 5.78 9.40 14.49
C LYS A 58 5.09 9.26 13.14
N GLU A 59 5.71 8.48 12.24
CA GLU A 59 5.13 8.22 10.93
C GLU A 59 3.81 7.46 11.05
N ALA A 60 3.73 6.50 11.99
CA ALA A 60 2.52 5.75 12.27
C ALA A 60 1.37 6.65 12.71
N GLU A 61 1.62 7.62 13.57
CA GLU A 61 0.61 8.57 14.00
C GLU A 61 0.02 9.35 12.82
N ARG A 62 0.88 9.74 11.87
CA ARG A 62 0.45 10.45 10.66
C ARG A 62 -0.39 9.56 9.75
N ILE A 63 -0.01 8.30 9.60
CA ILE A 63 -0.76 7.32 8.81
C ILE A 63 -2.13 7.09 9.43
N LEU A 64 -2.19 6.88 10.74
CA LEU A 64 -3.43 6.53 11.44
C LEU A 64 -4.49 7.63 11.36
N LYS A 65 -4.11 8.89 11.16
CA LYS A 65 -5.06 9.99 10.96
C LYS A 65 -5.94 9.80 9.74
N TYR A 66 -5.49 9.01 8.76
CA TYR A 66 -6.21 8.77 7.51
C TYR A 66 -6.90 7.41 7.47
N ILE A 67 -6.77 6.62 8.54
CA ILE A 67 -7.41 5.30 8.64
C ILE A 67 -8.67 5.41 9.50
N ARG A 68 -9.81 5.05 8.92
CA ARG A 68 -11.09 4.99 9.61
C ARG A 68 -11.47 3.55 9.95
N ASP A 69 -12.40 3.39 10.88
CA ASP A 69 -12.81 2.06 11.35
C ASP A 69 -13.49 1.22 10.26
N ASP A 70 -14.11 1.87 9.26
CA ASP A 70 -14.79 1.20 8.16
C ASP A 70 -13.84 0.71 7.06
N MET A 71 -12.55 1.02 7.17
CA MET A 71 -11.56 0.60 6.19
C MET A 71 -11.02 -0.80 6.51
N TYR A 72 -10.84 -1.60 5.47
CA TYR A 72 -10.06 -2.83 5.56
C TYR A 72 -8.62 -2.48 5.22
N VAL A 73 -7.73 -2.65 6.19
CA VAL A 73 -6.34 -2.19 6.09
C VAL A 73 -5.41 -3.34 5.74
N ILE A 74 -4.72 -3.19 4.62
CA ILE A 74 -3.68 -4.12 4.16
C ILE A 74 -2.34 -3.40 4.25
N THR A 75 -1.47 -3.86 5.13
CA THR A 75 -0.12 -3.32 5.27
C THR A 75 0.85 -4.14 4.42
N LEU A 76 1.76 -3.47 3.73
CA LEU A 76 2.83 -4.14 3.01
C LEU A 76 3.98 -4.42 3.96
N GLU A 77 4.29 -5.70 4.16
CA GLU A 77 5.31 -6.16 5.11
C GLU A 77 6.08 -7.30 4.48
N ILE A 78 7.41 -7.27 4.58
CA ILE A 78 8.26 -8.35 4.05
C ILE A 78 7.90 -9.69 4.69
N GLY A 79 7.62 -9.69 6.00
CA GLY A 79 7.21 -10.89 6.74
C GLY A 79 5.74 -11.24 6.62
N GLY A 80 4.98 -10.55 5.77
CA GLY A 80 3.57 -10.83 5.59
C GLY A 80 3.32 -12.07 4.74
N LYS A 81 2.05 -12.30 4.41
CA LYS A 81 1.65 -13.43 3.59
C LYS A 81 1.84 -13.11 2.12
N MET A 82 2.50 -14.01 1.38
CA MET A 82 2.69 -13.86 -0.06
C MET A 82 1.47 -14.39 -0.80
N LEU A 83 0.99 -13.61 -1.78
CA LEU A 83 -0.12 -13.98 -2.66
C LEU A 83 0.35 -13.94 -4.11
N SER A 84 -0.25 -14.80 -4.93
CA SER A 84 -0.16 -14.64 -6.38
C SER A 84 -1.06 -13.48 -6.83
N SER A 85 -0.91 -13.03 -8.07
CA SER A 85 -1.79 -12.00 -8.63
C SER A 85 -3.25 -12.43 -8.61
N GLU A 86 -3.52 -13.71 -8.92
CA GLU A 86 -4.86 -14.29 -8.89
C GLU A 86 -5.44 -14.31 -7.46
N GLU A 87 -4.61 -14.66 -6.48
CA GLU A 87 -5.03 -14.68 -5.09
C GLU A 87 -5.32 -13.26 -4.56
N LEU A 88 -4.54 -12.27 -4.98
CA LEU A 88 -4.82 -10.88 -4.64
C LEU A 88 -6.14 -10.41 -5.28
N ALA A 89 -6.37 -10.77 -6.53
CA ALA A 89 -7.63 -10.48 -7.22
C ALA A 89 -8.82 -11.09 -6.47
N ASP A 90 -8.72 -12.36 -6.09
CA ASP A 90 -9.76 -13.05 -5.32
C ASP A 90 -10.02 -12.37 -3.98
N LYS A 91 -8.97 -11.93 -3.31
CA LYS A 91 -9.10 -11.22 -2.04
C LYS A 91 -9.85 -9.90 -2.21
N ILE A 92 -9.48 -9.11 -3.20
CA ILE A 92 -10.17 -7.83 -3.48
C ILE A 92 -11.65 -8.09 -3.79
N ASN A 93 -11.92 -9.08 -4.63
CA ASN A 93 -13.29 -9.44 -5.00
C ASN A 93 -14.09 -9.91 -3.79
N SER A 94 -13.53 -10.78 -2.97
CA SER A 94 -14.17 -11.31 -1.77
C SER A 94 -14.49 -10.21 -0.76
N LEU A 95 -13.59 -9.24 -0.59
CA LEU A 95 -13.81 -8.11 0.30
C LEU A 95 -15.01 -7.28 -0.16
N GLY A 96 -15.14 -7.04 -1.45
CA GLY A 96 -16.28 -6.34 -2.02
C GLY A 96 -17.58 -7.08 -1.78
N ILE A 97 -17.60 -8.40 -1.98
CA ILE A 97 -18.76 -9.25 -1.75
C ILE A 97 -19.17 -9.22 -0.27
N GLN A 98 -18.20 -9.17 0.64
CA GLN A 98 -18.45 -9.12 2.09
C GLN A 98 -18.86 -7.72 2.58
N GLY A 99 -19.00 -6.76 1.69
CA GLY A 99 -19.35 -5.40 2.05
C GLY A 99 -18.18 -4.53 2.53
N LYS A 100 -16.94 -5.02 2.40
CA LYS A 100 -15.74 -4.25 2.70
C LYS A 100 -15.39 -3.41 1.47
N SER A 101 -16.13 -2.32 1.27
CA SER A 101 -16.05 -1.52 0.04
C SER A 101 -14.93 -0.48 0.06
N HIS A 102 -14.17 -0.36 1.13
CA HIS A 102 -13.06 0.56 1.24
C HIS A 102 -11.81 -0.15 1.74
N ILE A 103 -10.86 -0.35 0.84
CA ILE A 103 -9.57 -0.98 1.15
C ILE A 103 -8.51 0.12 1.25
N ALA A 104 -7.74 0.10 2.34
CA ALA A 104 -6.59 0.97 2.49
C ALA A 104 -5.32 0.11 2.44
N PHE A 105 -4.45 0.41 1.47
CA PHE A 105 -3.10 -0.17 1.42
C PHE A 105 -2.13 0.80 2.08
N VAL A 106 -1.24 0.29 2.91
CA VAL A 106 -0.27 1.12 3.63
C VAL A 106 1.14 0.66 3.31
N ILE A 107 1.96 1.58 2.82
CA ILE A 107 3.38 1.35 2.55
C ILE A 107 4.18 2.27 3.47
N GLY A 108 5.07 1.67 4.27
CA GLY A 108 5.94 2.42 5.17
C GLY A 108 7.08 3.13 4.46
N GLY A 109 7.84 3.89 5.23
CA GLY A 109 9.05 4.53 4.75
C GLY A 109 10.24 3.57 4.74
N SER A 110 11.46 4.12 4.69
CA SER A 110 12.69 3.34 4.54
C SER A 110 12.95 2.36 5.70
N ILE A 111 12.41 2.62 6.87
CA ILE A 111 12.60 1.76 8.06
C ILE A 111 11.35 0.98 8.45
N GLY A 112 10.35 0.93 7.58
CA GLY A 112 9.15 0.13 7.78
C GLY A 112 8.04 0.84 8.54
N LEU A 113 7.08 0.07 9.04
CA LEU A 113 5.87 0.57 9.69
C LEU A 113 5.97 0.51 11.21
N GLY A 114 5.40 1.52 11.87
CA GLY A 114 5.31 1.55 13.33
C GLY A 114 4.30 0.55 13.87
N ARG A 115 4.48 0.16 15.14
CA ARG A 115 3.68 -0.88 15.77
C ARG A 115 2.18 -0.59 15.75
N LYS A 116 1.76 0.65 15.98
CA LYS A 116 0.34 1.00 16.02
C LYS A 116 -0.35 0.75 14.67
N VAL A 117 0.36 0.97 13.57
CA VAL A 117 -0.16 0.63 12.23
C VAL A 117 -0.25 -0.87 12.07
N LEU A 118 0.79 -1.61 12.48
CA LEU A 118 0.80 -3.08 12.40
C LEU A 118 -0.35 -3.69 13.21
N VAL A 119 -0.62 -3.16 14.38
CA VAL A 119 -1.74 -3.62 15.22
C VAL A 119 -3.10 -3.32 14.57
N ARG A 120 -3.23 -2.16 13.91
CA ARG A 120 -4.46 -1.77 13.21
C ARG A 120 -4.68 -2.60 11.94
N SER A 121 -3.64 -3.14 11.34
CA SER A 121 -3.71 -3.88 10.09
C SER A 121 -4.66 -5.06 10.18
N ASP A 122 -5.49 -5.22 9.15
CA ASP A 122 -6.36 -6.39 9.00
C ASP A 122 -5.68 -7.52 8.24
N TYR A 123 -4.65 -7.19 7.46
CA TYR A 123 -3.92 -8.17 6.66
C TYR A 123 -2.53 -7.67 6.34
N ALA A 124 -1.52 -8.50 6.61
CA ALA A 124 -0.13 -8.22 6.26
C ALA A 124 0.20 -8.93 4.94
N LEU A 125 0.49 -8.14 3.91
CA LEU A 125 0.77 -8.63 2.56
C LEU A 125 2.25 -8.48 2.26
N SER A 126 2.90 -9.56 1.81
CA SER A 126 4.27 -9.52 1.32
C SER A 126 4.28 -9.73 -0.19
N PHE A 127 4.94 -8.82 -0.91
CA PHE A 127 5.16 -8.97 -2.36
C PHE A 127 6.35 -9.87 -2.64
N SER A 128 7.33 -9.93 -1.72
CA SER A 128 8.54 -10.70 -1.90
C SER A 128 9.33 -10.70 -0.59
N ARG A 129 10.20 -11.69 -0.44
CA ARG A 129 11.21 -11.67 0.64
C ARG A 129 12.35 -10.72 0.32
N MET A 130 12.42 -10.22 -0.92
CA MET A 130 13.34 -9.17 -1.30
C MET A 130 12.80 -7.81 -0.85
N THR A 131 13.71 -6.90 -0.52
CA THR A 131 13.36 -5.51 -0.22
C THR A 131 13.38 -4.70 -1.50
N PHE A 132 12.31 -3.97 -1.75
CA PHE A 132 12.23 -3.02 -2.86
C PHE A 132 12.27 -1.59 -2.33
N PRO A 133 12.76 -0.62 -3.12
CA PRO A 133 12.60 0.78 -2.75
C PRO A 133 11.13 1.08 -2.50
N HIS A 134 10.83 1.73 -1.38
CA HIS A 134 9.42 1.98 -1.00
C HIS A 134 8.67 2.85 -2.01
N GLN A 135 9.37 3.72 -2.75
CA GLN A 135 8.75 4.53 -3.80
C GLN A 135 8.39 3.70 -5.02
N LEU A 136 9.27 2.77 -5.44
CA LEU A 136 8.98 1.85 -6.54
C LEU A 136 7.83 0.90 -6.16
N MET A 137 7.76 0.52 -4.90
CA MET A 137 6.71 -0.37 -4.39
C MET A 137 5.30 0.20 -4.64
N ARG A 138 5.14 1.53 -4.62
CA ARG A 138 3.87 2.18 -4.92
C ARG A 138 3.39 1.87 -6.33
N VAL A 139 4.31 1.89 -7.29
CA VAL A 139 4.02 1.57 -8.70
C VAL A 139 3.64 0.10 -8.83
N ILE A 140 4.42 -0.80 -8.21
CA ILE A 140 4.19 -2.23 -8.25
C ILE A 140 2.82 -2.57 -7.65
N LEU A 141 2.47 -1.96 -6.53
CA LEU A 141 1.17 -2.18 -5.89
C LEU A 141 0.03 -1.73 -6.79
N LEU A 142 0.11 -0.52 -7.35
CA LEU A 142 -0.95 -0.01 -8.23
C LEU A 142 -1.10 -0.88 -9.47
N GLU A 143 0.00 -1.37 -10.04
CA GLU A 143 -0.04 -2.29 -11.17
C GLU A 143 -0.76 -3.59 -10.79
N GLN A 144 -0.47 -4.16 -9.63
CA GLN A 144 -1.10 -5.40 -9.18
C GLN A 144 -2.59 -5.20 -8.83
N VAL A 145 -2.97 -4.07 -8.28
CA VAL A 145 -4.39 -3.77 -8.04
C VAL A 145 -5.13 -3.63 -9.36
N TYR A 146 -4.55 -2.95 -10.34
CA TYR A 146 -5.10 -2.85 -11.68
C TYR A 146 -5.24 -4.24 -12.32
N ARG A 147 -4.18 -5.04 -12.26
CA ARG A 147 -4.18 -6.44 -12.76
C ARG A 147 -5.30 -7.24 -12.09
N GLY A 148 -5.48 -7.06 -10.79
CA GLY A 148 -6.54 -7.72 -10.03
C GLY A 148 -7.93 -7.40 -10.58
N TYR A 149 -8.22 -6.15 -10.87
CA TYR A 149 -9.51 -5.78 -11.46
C TYR A 149 -9.69 -6.35 -12.86
N ARG A 150 -8.61 -6.40 -13.65
CA ARG A 150 -8.68 -7.04 -14.99
C ARG A 150 -9.03 -8.52 -14.85
N ILE A 151 -8.43 -9.22 -13.89
CA ILE A 151 -8.71 -10.64 -13.61
C ILE A 151 -10.16 -10.80 -13.14
N ILE A 152 -10.62 -9.99 -12.18
CA ILE A 152 -11.97 -10.05 -11.64
C ILE A 152 -13.02 -9.90 -12.74
N ASN A 153 -12.80 -9.01 -13.70
CA ASN A 153 -13.72 -8.74 -14.78
C ASN A 153 -13.53 -9.63 -16.01
N GLY A 154 -12.60 -10.59 -15.95
CA GLY A 154 -12.34 -11.48 -17.08
C GLY A 154 -11.76 -10.77 -18.31
N GLU A 155 -11.10 -9.64 -18.10
CA GLU A 155 -10.54 -8.85 -19.19
C GLU A 155 -9.10 -9.25 -19.51
N PRO A 156 -8.67 -9.17 -20.78
CA PRO A 156 -7.30 -9.55 -21.15
C PRO A 156 -6.28 -8.55 -20.62
N TYR A 157 -5.31 -9.03 -19.91
CA TYR A 157 -4.14 -8.30 -19.40
C TYR A 157 -3.17 -9.29 -18.75
N HIS A 158 -3.66 -10.06 -17.79
CA HIS A 158 -2.88 -11.07 -17.10
C HIS A 158 -2.70 -12.30 -17.98
N LYS A 159 -1.46 -12.79 -18.03
CA LYS A 159 -1.13 -13.96 -18.86
C LYS A 159 -0.51 -15.08 -18.03
#